data_212ad262046c57f088c9cba2006df180
#
_entry.id   212ad262046c57f088c9cba2006df180
#
_cell.length_a   1.000
_cell.length_b   1.000
_cell.length_c   1.000
_cell.angle_alpha   90.00
_cell.angle_beta   90.00
_cell.angle_gamma   90.00
#
_symmetry.space_group_name_H-M   'P 1'
#
loop_
_entity.id
_entity.type
_entity.pdbx_description
1 polymer ?
#
loop_
_entity_poly.entity_id
_entity_poly.type
_entity_poly.pdbx_seq_one_letter_code
_entity_poly.pdbx_strand_id
1 'polypeptide(L)'
;AEVFASKYSCQAVFNIDDFLKEAAPVVVELAGGAALKDYALPILKSGRTLICLSSGAFADEDFKQQAILTASENNGRICIVNGAIGGLDFLQTCALQRGSAEVIIETTKSPKSLLGAPGLDGRTLDLTKRTVVFEGGVQEAIKGFPKNINVGVIASLASQKPQTKVRIVADPAANSNTHQITYRSALADAVMEFSGKPDPANPKSSTTAALSAAACLKNLYSPITFW
;
A
#
# COMPACT_ATOMS: atom_id res chain seq x y z
N ALA A 1 20.30 0.93 -12.68
CA ALA A 1 20.88 1.47 -11.45
C ALA A 1 21.94 2.53 -11.75
N GLU A 2 22.96 2.24 -12.58
CA GLU A 2 24.11 3.16 -12.85
C GLU A 2 23.68 4.50 -13.46
N VAL A 3 22.77 4.50 -14.45
CA VAL A 3 22.26 5.73 -15.05
C VAL A 3 21.56 6.61 -14.01
N PHE A 4 20.83 6.01 -13.09
CA PHE A 4 20.16 6.73 -12.00
C PHE A 4 21.21 7.25 -11.00
N ALA A 5 22.16 6.43 -10.62
CA ALA A 5 23.23 6.80 -9.70
C ALA A 5 24.05 7.98 -10.23
N SER A 6 24.41 7.96 -11.51
CA SER A 6 25.11 9.07 -12.17
C SER A 6 24.28 10.35 -12.19
N LYS A 7 22.96 10.23 -12.53
CA LYS A 7 22.07 11.38 -12.61
C LYS A 7 21.85 12.08 -11.26
N TYR A 8 21.82 11.34 -10.17
CA TYR A 8 21.48 11.84 -8.83
C TYR A 8 22.68 11.83 -7.85
N SER A 9 23.89 11.60 -8.36
CA SER A 9 25.12 11.60 -7.57
C SER A 9 25.04 10.68 -6.35
N CYS A 10 24.52 9.45 -6.55
CA CYS A 10 24.42 8.42 -5.53
C CYS A 10 25.12 7.13 -5.97
N GLN A 11 25.33 6.22 -5.03
CA GLN A 11 25.98 4.94 -5.30
C GLN A 11 24.99 3.92 -5.85
N ALA A 12 25.40 3.14 -6.84
CA ALA A 12 24.66 1.96 -7.29
C ALA A 12 25.22 0.72 -6.58
N VAL A 13 24.34 -0.06 -5.94
CA VAL A 13 24.66 -1.33 -5.30
C VAL A 13 23.82 -2.43 -5.94
N PHE A 14 24.40 -3.59 -6.22
CA PHE A 14 23.77 -4.62 -7.05
C PHE A 14 23.42 -5.92 -6.32
N ASN A 15 23.81 -6.03 -5.07
CA ASN A 15 23.45 -7.17 -4.22
C ASN A 15 23.16 -6.73 -2.78
N ILE A 16 22.48 -7.58 -2.05
CA ILE A 16 22.01 -7.24 -0.70
C ILE A 16 23.17 -7.17 0.31
N ASP A 17 24.19 -8.00 0.16
CA ASP A 17 25.30 -8.04 1.11
C ASP A 17 26.12 -6.75 1.07
N ASP A 18 26.39 -6.23 -0.12
CA ASP A 18 27.07 -4.95 -0.28
C ASP A 18 26.15 -3.79 0.15
N PHE A 19 24.85 -3.87 -0.16
CA PHE A 19 23.88 -2.88 0.30
C PHE A 19 23.83 -2.78 1.83
N LEU A 20 23.93 -3.90 2.53
CA LEU A 20 23.90 -3.92 3.99
C LEU A 20 25.20 -3.41 4.64
N LYS A 21 26.31 -3.27 3.88
CA LYS A 21 27.54 -2.61 4.37
C LYS A 21 27.42 -1.08 4.40
N GLU A 22 26.48 -0.51 3.63
CA GLU A 22 26.23 0.92 3.64
C GLU A 22 25.67 1.39 4.99
N ALA A 23 26.07 2.57 5.45
CA ALA A 23 25.71 3.10 6.77
C ALA A 23 24.29 3.71 6.84
N ALA A 24 23.48 3.58 5.80
CA ALA A 24 22.16 4.20 5.75
C ALA A 24 21.18 3.56 6.76
N PRO A 25 20.64 4.30 7.76
CA PRO A 25 19.76 3.74 8.78
C PRO A 25 18.33 3.51 8.29
N VAL A 26 17.97 4.08 7.14
CA VAL A 26 16.64 3.98 6.54
C VAL A 26 16.74 3.45 5.12
N VAL A 27 15.92 2.48 4.82
CA VAL A 27 15.75 1.91 3.49
C VAL A 27 14.35 2.21 2.97
N VAL A 28 14.24 2.69 1.73
CA VAL A 28 12.95 2.96 1.07
C VAL A 28 12.75 1.92 -0.03
N GLU A 29 11.73 1.09 0.10
CA GLU A 29 11.36 0.08 -0.87
C GLU A 29 10.38 0.65 -1.88
N LEU A 30 10.76 0.65 -3.16
CA LEU A 30 9.97 1.11 -4.31
C LEU A 30 10.03 0.10 -5.47
N ALA A 31 10.43 -1.15 -5.19
CA ALA A 31 10.77 -2.15 -6.20
C ALA A 31 9.66 -3.18 -6.47
N GLY A 32 8.60 -3.18 -5.65
CA GLY A 32 7.47 -4.09 -5.80
C GLY A 32 7.43 -5.21 -4.76
N GLY A 33 6.27 -5.83 -4.61
CA GLY A 33 5.99 -6.78 -3.52
C GLY A 33 6.91 -8.01 -3.51
N ALA A 34 7.37 -8.49 -4.66
CA ALA A 34 8.32 -9.60 -4.73
C ALA A 34 9.67 -9.20 -4.13
N ALA A 35 10.22 -8.06 -4.56
CA ALA A 35 11.48 -7.54 -4.01
C ALA A 35 11.36 -7.22 -2.51
N LEU A 36 10.20 -6.70 -2.07
CA LEU A 36 9.97 -6.50 -0.64
C LEU A 36 10.06 -7.81 0.14
N LYS A 37 9.46 -8.89 -0.35
CA LYS A 37 9.54 -10.20 0.30
C LYS A 37 10.96 -10.76 0.34
N ASP A 38 11.72 -10.58 -0.74
CA ASP A 38 13.09 -11.08 -0.84
C ASP A 38 14.07 -10.35 0.09
N TYR A 39 13.88 -9.04 0.28
CA TYR A 39 14.88 -8.20 0.95
C TYR A 39 14.47 -7.63 2.31
N ALA A 40 13.20 -7.69 2.69
CA ALA A 40 12.75 -7.09 3.96
C ALA A 40 13.43 -7.71 5.19
N LEU A 41 13.50 -9.04 5.26
CA LEU A 41 14.05 -9.71 6.43
C LEU A 41 15.54 -9.40 6.66
N PRO A 42 16.45 -9.49 5.66
CA PRO A 42 17.84 -9.05 5.83
C PRO A 42 17.98 -7.60 6.28
N ILE A 43 17.17 -6.69 5.70
CA ILE A 43 17.17 -5.26 6.06
C ILE A 43 16.73 -5.07 7.51
N LEU A 44 15.62 -5.69 7.93
CA LEU A 44 15.10 -5.59 9.30
C LEU A 44 16.03 -6.22 10.32
N LYS A 45 16.66 -7.36 9.99
CA LYS A 45 17.67 -8.02 10.82
C LYS A 45 18.89 -7.14 11.08
N SER A 46 19.20 -6.20 10.17
CA SER A 46 20.28 -5.23 10.36
C SER A 46 19.89 -4.03 11.25
N GLY A 47 18.71 -4.01 11.86
CA GLY A 47 18.23 -2.96 12.75
C GLY A 47 17.75 -1.69 12.06
N ARG A 48 17.52 -1.73 10.75
CA ARG A 48 17.15 -0.56 9.94
C ARG A 48 15.65 -0.30 9.93
N THR A 49 15.31 0.96 9.67
CA THR A 49 13.93 1.33 9.32
C THR A 49 13.68 1.06 7.85
N LEU A 50 12.65 0.27 7.55
CA LEU A 50 12.20 -0.05 6.20
C LEU A 50 10.90 0.67 5.89
N ILE A 51 10.95 1.65 4.99
CA ILE A 51 9.77 2.34 4.46
C ILE A 51 9.28 1.55 3.26
N CYS A 52 8.02 1.07 3.31
CA CYS A 52 7.44 0.18 2.30
C CYS A 52 6.33 0.86 1.51
N LEU A 53 6.49 0.93 0.18
CA LEU A 53 5.42 1.33 -0.74
C LEU A 53 4.61 0.13 -1.22
N SER A 54 5.23 -1.05 -1.31
CA SER A 54 4.60 -2.28 -1.83
C SER A 54 3.83 -3.05 -0.76
N SER A 55 2.93 -2.35 -0.07
CA SER A 55 2.18 -2.86 1.08
C SER A 55 1.37 -4.14 0.80
N GLY A 56 1.03 -4.42 -0.45
CA GLY A 56 0.36 -5.66 -0.85
C GLY A 56 1.08 -6.94 -0.43
N ALA A 57 2.41 -6.89 -0.24
CA ALA A 57 3.19 -8.03 0.26
C ALA A 57 2.77 -8.46 1.67
N PHE A 58 2.33 -7.53 2.53
CA PHE A 58 1.88 -7.81 3.89
C PHE A 58 0.49 -8.48 3.97
N ALA A 59 -0.12 -8.74 2.86
CA ALA A 59 -1.28 -9.60 2.79
C ALA A 59 -0.95 -11.09 2.92
N ASP A 60 0.29 -11.46 2.66
CA ASP A 60 0.85 -12.77 3.02
C ASP A 60 1.09 -12.77 4.53
N GLU A 61 0.29 -13.56 5.24
CA GLU A 61 0.29 -13.57 6.70
C GLU A 61 1.61 -14.09 7.26
N ASP A 62 2.18 -15.13 6.63
CA ASP A 62 3.45 -15.71 7.07
C ASP A 62 4.59 -14.71 6.91
N PHE A 63 4.67 -14.04 5.76
CA PHE A 63 5.64 -12.97 5.53
C PHE A 63 5.45 -11.82 6.53
N LYS A 64 4.22 -11.40 6.76
CA LYS A 64 3.90 -10.31 7.70
C LYS A 64 4.37 -10.64 9.10
N GLN A 65 4.07 -11.83 9.60
CA GLN A 65 4.47 -12.27 10.94
C GLN A 65 6.00 -12.36 11.06
N GLN A 66 6.67 -12.93 10.07
CA GLN A 66 8.13 -13.00 10.06
C GLN A 66 8.77 -11.61 10.05
N ALA A 67 8.24 -10.68 9.24
CA ALA A 67 8.77 -9.32 9.17
C ALA A 67 8.59 -8.57 10.50
N ILE A 68 7.42 -8.69 11.14
CA ILE A 68 7.14 -8.08 12.45
C ILE A 68 8.09 -8.65 13.51
N LEU A 69 8.23 -9.97 13.60
CA LEU A 69 9.09 -10.64 14.55
C LEU A 69 10.55 -10.19 14.35
N THR A 70 11.06 -10.26 13.10
CA THR A 70 12.43 -9.86 12.78
C THR A 70 12.68 -8.40 13.15
N ALA A 71 11.75 -7.49 12.85
CA ALA A 71 11.89 -6.09 13.22
C ALA A 71 11.96 -5.92 14.74
N SER A 72 11.07 -6.59 15.48
CA SER A 72 10.98 -6.51 16.94
C SER A 72 12.26 -7.01 17.63
N GLU A 73 12.80 -8.14 17.17
CA GLU A 73 13.99 -8.77 17.75
C GLU A 73 15.29 -8.01 17.46
N ASN A 74 15.33 -7.19 16.40
CA ASN A 74 16.55 -6.54 15.94
C ASN A 74 16.50 -5.00 16.00
N ASN A 75 15.55 -4.42 16.73
CA ASN A 75 15.31 -2.96 16.77
C ASN A 75 15.06 -2.34 15.39
N GLY A 76 14.64 -3.15 14.42
CA GLY A 76 14.20 -2.69 13.12
C GLY A 76 12.81 -2.07 13.18
N ARG A 77 12.44 -1.33 12.14
CA ARG A 77 11.11 -0.72 12.05
C ARG A 77 10.54 -0.87 10.65
N ILE A 78 9.24 -1.15 10.58
CA ILE A 78 8.48 -1.18 9.32
C ILE A 78 7.58 0.04 9.28
N CYS A 79 7.75 0.88 8.25
CA CYS A 79 6.91 2.04 7.99
C CYS A 79 6.13 1.81 6.69
N ILE A 80 4.84 1.51 6.80
CA ILE A 80 3.96 1.37 5.64
C ILE A 80 3.41 2.75 5.31
N VAL A 81 3.68 3.21 4.08
CA VAL A 81 3.21 4.52 3.64
C VAL A 81 1.77 4.47 3.13
N ASN A 82 1.08 5.60 3.19
CA ASN A 82 -0.32 5.68 2.80
C ASN A 82 -0.57 5.53 1.29
N GLY A 83 0.46 5.70 0.45
CA GLY A 83 0.32 5.49 -0.99
C GLY A 83 -0.68 6.46 -1.64
N ALA A 84 -1.74 5.90 -2.21
CA ALA A 84 -2.77 6.68 -2.90
C ALA A 84 -3.97 7.07 -2.00
N ILE A 85 -3.96 6.72 -0.72
CA ILE A 85 -5.04 7.03 0.23
C ILE A 85 -4.51 7.85 1.41
N GLY A 86 -5.40 8.34 2.26
CA GLY A 86 -5.11 9.01 3.52
C GLY A 86 -6.00 8.47 4.64
N GLY A 87 -6.08 9.18 5.77
CA GLY A 87 -6.93 8.82 6.90
C GLY A 87 -6.47 7.58 7.66
N LEU A 88 -5.22 7.16 7.49
CA LEU A 88 -4.67 6.00 8.21
C LEU A 88 -4.52 6.29 9.71
N ASP A 89 -4.19 7.51 10.06
CA ASP A 89 -4.17 8.04 11.41
C ASP A 89 -5.54 7.89 12.09
N PHE A 90 -6.61 8.27 11.40
CA PHE A 90 -7.97 8.05 11.86
C PHE A 90 -8.28 6.56 12.07
N LEU A 91 -7.97 5.71 11.09
CA LEU A 91 -8.18 4.27 11.19
C LEU A 91 -7.40 3.65 12.35
N GLN A 92 -6.13 4.05 12.54
CA GLN A 92 -5.30 3.60 13.66
C GLN A 92 -5.86 4.06 15.01
N THR A 93 -6.29 5.30 15.10
CA THR A 93 -6.94 5.84 16.31
C THR A 93 -8.18 5.04 16.67
N CYS A 94 -9.04 4.78 15.69
CA CYS A 94 -10.26 4.01 15.89
C CYS A 94 -9.97 2.52 16.18
N ALA A 95 -8.86 1.97 15.72
CA ALA A 95 -8.45 0.59 15.99
C ALA A 95 -8.15 0.34 17.47
N LEU A 96 -7.77 1.37 18.23
CA LEU A 96 -7.51 1.27 19.67
C LEU A 96 -8.78 0.97 20.47
N GLN A 97 -9.96 1.30 19.92
CA GLN A 97 -11.22 0.96 20.56
C GLN A 97 -11.54 -0.52 20.35
N ARG A 98 -11.85 -1.20 21.45
CA ARG A 98 -12.40 -2.56 21.41
C ARG A 98 -13.86 -2.49 20.96
N GLY A 99 -14.22 -3.25 19.93
CA GLY A 99 -15.57 -3.33 19.41
C GLY A 99 -15.61 -3.66 17.92
N SER A 100 -16.82 -3.86 17.41
CA SER A 100 -17.03 -4.09 15.99
C SER A 100 -16.93 -2.78 15.22
N ALA A 101 -16.32 -2.83 14.06
CA ALA A 101 -16.35 -1.76 13.08
C ALA A 101 -16.51 -2.36 11.69
N GLU A 102 -17.27 -1.68 10.85
CA GLU A 102 -17.30 -1.96 9.42
C GLU A 102 -16.29 -1.08 8.72
N VAL A 103 -15.42 -1.70 7.93
CA VAL A 103 -14.44 -1.00 7.09
C VAL A 103 -14.60 -1.50 5.66
N ILE A 104 -14.92 -0.59 4.77
CA ILE A 104 -15.05 -0.88 3.34
C ILE A 104 -14.08 0.03 2.59
N ILE A 105 -13.24 -0.54 1.75
CA ILE A 105 -12.43 0.17 0.78
C ILE A 105 -12.98 -0.08 -0.63
N GLU A 106 -13.56 0.93 -1.23
CA GLU A 106 -14.00 0.89 -2.62
C GLU A 106 -12.95 1.50 -3.53
N THR A 107 -12.56 0.80 -4.58
CA THR A 107 -11.66 1.29 -5.62
C THR A 107 -12.39 1.35 -6.94
N THR A 108 -12.58 2.55 -7.46
CA THR A 108 -13.21 2.81 -8.77
C THR A 108 -12.13 3.07 -9.82
N LYS A 109 -12.26 2.39 -10.95
CA LYS A 109 -11.30 2.45 -12.07
C LYS A 109 -12.02 2.38 -13.41
N SER A 110 -11.34 2.82 -14.47
CA SER A 110 -11.85 2.58 -15.81
C SER A 110 -11.91 1.08 -16.12
N PRO A 111 -12.94 0.57 -16.82
CA PRO A 111 -13.06 -0.85 -17.18
C PRO A 111 -11.82 -1.38 -17.89
N LYS A 112 -11.18 -0.58 -18.75
CA LYS A 112 -9.98 -0.96 -19.48
C LYS A 112 -8.81 -1.33 -18.55
N SER A 113 -8.68 -0.68 -17.40
CA SER A 113 -7.60 -0.95 -16.45
C SER A 113 -7.78 -2.25 -15.65
N LEU A 114 -8.97 -2.84 -15.70
CA LEU A 114 -9.32 -4.10 -15.03
C LEU A 114 -9.28 -5.30 -15.97
N LEU A 115 -9.18 -5.06 -17.29
CA LEU A 115 -9.11 -6.17 -18.25
C LEU A 115 -7.94 -7.11 -17.96
N GLY A 116 -8.22 -8.42 -18.07
CA GLY A 116 -7.23 -9.45 -17.80
C GLY A 116 -6.96 -9.71 -16.30
N ALA A 117 -7.70 -9.06 -15.39
CA ALA A 117 -7.61 -9.41 -13.97
C ALA A 117 -8.17 -10.83 -13.74
N PRO A 118 -7.46 -11.71 -12.99
CA PRO A 118 -7.93 -13.07 -12.73
C PRO A 118 -9.34 -13.14 -12.13
N GLY A 119 -9.69 -12.21 -11.27
CA GLY A 119 -11.00 -12.15 -10.60
C GLY A 119 -12.17 -11.79 -11.52
N LEU A 120 -11.90 -11.45 -12.76
CA LEU A 120 -12.97 -11.36 -13.78
C LEU A 120 -13.41 -12.72 -14.29
N ASP A 121 -12.57 -13.75 -14.15
CA ASP A 121 -12.89 -15.13 -14.53
C ASP A 121 -13.52 -15.23 -15.93
N GLY A 122 -12.89 -14.59 -16.92
CA GLY A 122 -13.37 -14.54 -18.30
C GLY A 122 -14.63 -13.67 -18.54
N ARG A 123 -15.18 -13.04 -17.51
CA ARG A 123 -16.35 -12.15 -17.65
C ARG A 123 -16.01 -10.93 -18.50
N THR A 124 -16.88 -10.63 -19.45
CA THR A 124 -16.81 -9.38 -20.22
C THR A 124 -17.37 -8.25 -19.37
N LEU A 125 -16.61 -7.17 -19.26
CA LEU A 125 -17.07 -5.96 -18.57
C LEU A 125 -17.96 -5.13 -19.49
N ASP A 126 -19.07 -4.66 -18.96
CA ASP A 126 -19.86 -3.63 -19.65
C ASP A 126 -19.09 -2.29 -19.62
N LEU A 127 -18.66 -1.86 -20.78
CA LEU A 127 -17.91 -0.62 -20.94
C LEU A 127 -18.79 0.64 -20.92
N THR A 128 -20.10 0.49 -20.71
CA THR A 128 -21.07 1.59 -20.74
C THR A 128 -21.69 1.88 -19.37
N LYS A 129 -21.53 0.96 -18.40
CA LYS A 129 -22.17 1.07 -17.09
C LYS A 129 -21.17 0.94 -15.96
N ARG A 130 -21.39 1.71 -14.90
CA ARG A 130 -20.72 1.54 -13.62
C ARG A 130 -21.16 0.20 -13.01
N THR A 131 -20.21 -0.68 -12.73
CA THR A 131 -20.45 -2.05 -12.29
C THR A 131 -19.52 -2.43 -11.16
N VAL A 132 -20.05 -3.01 -10.07
CA VAL A 132 -19.24 -3.68 -9.05
C VAL A 132 -18.78 -5.00 -9.64
N VAL A 133 -17.47 -5.13 -9.84
CA VAL A 133 -16.86 -6.33 -10.44
C VAL A 133 -16.38 -7.32 -9.40
N PHE A 134 -16.14 -6.82 -8.18
CA PHE A 134 -15.73 -7.62 -7.03
C PHE A 134 -16.19 -6.98 -5.73
N GLU A 135 -16.65 -7.80 -4.79
CA GLU A 135 -16.85 -7.47 -3.39
C GLU A 135 -16.49 -8.70 -2.55
N GLY A 136 -15.60 -8.54 -1.59
CA GLY A 136 -15.12 -9.64 -0.74
C GLY A 136 -14.06 -9.20 0.24
N GLY A 137 -13.39 -10.16 0.86
CA GLY A 137 -12.29 -9.91 1.78
C GLY A 137 -11.00 -9.52 1.07
N VAL A 138 -10.05 -8.95 1.84
CA VAL A 138 -8.74 -8.54 1.33
C VAL A 138 -8.00 -9.71 0.67
N GLN A 139 -8.03 -10.90 1.28
CA GLN A 139 -7.34 -12.09 0.75
C GLN A 139 -7.90 -12.58 -0.60
N GLU A 140 -9.22 -12.50 -0.77
CA GLU A 140 -9.87 -12.83 -2.03
C GLU A 140 -9.54 -11.78 -3.10
N ALA A 141 -9.57 -10.50 -2.72
CA ALA A 141 -9.22 -9.41 -3.61
C ALA A 141 -7.79 -9.50 -4.16
N ILE A 142 -6.81 -9.96 -3.35
CA ILE A 142 -5.43 -10.18 -3.78
C ILE A 142 -5.35 -11.23 -4.89
N LYS A 143 -6.04 -12.34 -4.74
CA LYS A 143 -6.05 -13.42 -5.71
C LYS A 143 -6.67 -12.98 -7.04
N GLY A 144 -7.77 -12.23 -6.95
CA GLY A 144 -8.51 -11.79 -8.12
C GLY A 144 -7.94 -10.53 -8.80
N PHE A 145 -7.37 -9.62 -8.03
CA PHE A 145 -6.97 -8.29 -8.50
C PHE A 145 -5.62 -7.83 -7.95
N PRO A 146 -4.53 -8.59 -8.13
CA PRO A 146 -3.24 -8.37 -7.46
C PRO A 146 -2.62 -6.99 -7.72
N LYS A 147 -2.92 -6.37 -8.86
CA LYS A 147 -2.43 -5.03 -9.21
C LYS A 147 -3.19 -3.88 -8.53
N ASN A 148 -4.27 -4.18 -7.78
CA ASN A 148 -5.21 -3.17 -7.30
C ASN A 148 -5.41 -3.21 -5.78
N ILE A 149 -4.57 -3.94 -5.05
CA ILE A 149 -4.87 -4.34 -3.68
C ILE A 149 -4.12 -3.56 -2.59
N ASN A 150 -3.03 -2.86 -2.93
CA ASN A 150 -2.23 -2.16 -1.92
C ASN A 150 -3.07 -1.33 -0.96
N VAL A 151 -4.02 -0.55 -1.47
CA VAL A 151 -4.89 0.30 -0.64
C VAL A 151 -5.81 -0.50 0.29
N GLY A 152 -6.29 -1.67 -0.15
CA GLY A 152 -7.09 -2.59 0.68
C GLY A 152 -6.28 -3.19 1.83
N VAL A 153 -5.03 -3.58 1.54
CA VAL A 153 -4.10 -4.09 2.56
C VAL A 153 -3.75 -3.01 3.56
N ILE A 154 -3.43 -1.79 3.09
CA ILE A 154 -3.12 -0.66 3.98
C ILE A 154 -4.31 -0.34 4.90
N ALA A 155 -5.52 -0.25 4.36
CA ALA A 155 -6.72 0.04 5.16
C ALA A 155 -6.98 -1.06 6.21
N SER A 156 -6.80 -2.33 5.85
CA SER A 156 -6.94 -3.46 6.76
C SER A 156 -5.90 -3.44 7.88
N LEU A 157 -4.64 -3.16 7.55
CA LEU A 157 -3.55 -3.06 8.52
C LEU A 157 -3.77 -1.88 9.48
N ALA A 158 -4.12 -0.71 8.96
CA ALA A 158 -4.33 0.49 9.77
C ALA A 158 -5.55 0.36 10.69
N SER A 159 -6.64 -0.20 10.20
CA SER A 159 -7.87 -0.42 10.99
C SER A 159 -7.77 -1.61 11.95
N GLN A 160 -6.79 -2.49 11.77
CA GLN A 160 -6.67 -3.75 12.50
C GLN A 160 -7.97 -4.59 12.44
N LYS A 161 -8.72 -4.46 11.37
CA LYS A 161 -9.97 -5.20 11.15
C LYS A 161 -9.78 -6.23 10.02
N PRO A 162 -9.64 -7.52 10.37
CA PRO A 162 -9.46 -8.58 9.37
C PRO A 162 -10.67 -8.73 8.44
N GLN A 163 -11.86 -8.28 8.88
CA GLN A 163 -13.08 -8.27 8.08
C GLN A 163 -13.20 -7.07 7.13
N THR A 164 -12.12 -6.28 6.93
CA THR A 164 -12.14 -5.19 5.95
C THR A 164 -12.60 -5.71 4.59
N LYS A 165 -13.67 -5.11 4.08
CA LYS A 165 -14.21 -5.44 2.76
C LYS A 165 -13.51 -4.61 1.68
N VAL A 166 -13.24 -5.25 0.58
CA VAL A 166 -12.74 -4.61 -0.65
C VAL A 166 -13.83 -4.68 -1.70
N ARG A 167 -14.13 -3.52 -2.29
CA ARG A 167 -15.03 -3.41 -3.43
C ARG A 167 -14.26 -2.82 -4.61
N ILE A 168 -14.35 -3.46 -5.75
CA ILE A 168 -13.74 -2.98 -7.00
C ILE A 168 -14.84 -2.66 -7.98
N VAL A 169 -14.80 -1.43 -8.49
CA VAL A 169 -15.81 -0.88 -9.38
C VAL A 169 -15.19 -0.52 -10.72
N ALA A 170 -15.77 -1.05 -11.78
CA ALA A 170 -15.52 -0.60 -13.14
C ALA A 170 -16.47 0.56 -13.46
N ASP A 171 -15.93 1.73 -13.79
CA ASP A 171 -16.71 2.91 -14.15
C ASP A 171 -16.19 3.51 -15.46
N PRO A 172 -16.99 3.51 -16.54
CA PRO A 172 -16.60 4.12 -17.81
C PRO A 172 -16.30 5.62 -17.74
N ALA A 173 -16.91 6.32 -16.77
CA ALA A 173 -16.68 7.74 -16.56
C ALA A 173 -15.41 8.02 -15.73
N ALA A 174 -14.76 6.99 -15.19
CA ALA A 174 -13.56 7.18 -14.38
C ALA A 174 -12.36 7.59 -15.23
N ASN A 175 -11.90 8.81 -15.02
CA ASN A 175 -10.71 9.38 -15.66
C ASN A 175 -9.43 9.13 -14.84
N SER A 176 -9.59 8.69 -13.59
CA SER A 176 -8.51 8.38 -12.66
C SER A 176 -8.97 7.29 -11.68
N ASN A 177 -8.01 6.75 -10.93
CA ASN A 177 -8.37 5.86 -9.83
C ASN A 177 -8.92 6.68 -8.66
N THR A 178 -10.10 6.27 -8.16
CA THR A 178 -10.68 6.83 -6.94
C THR A 178 -10.76 5.74 -5.89
N HIS A 179 -10.36 6.08 -4.68
CA HIS A 179 -10.42 5.20 -3.51
C HIS A 179 -11.30 5.83 -2.45
N GLN A 180 -12.32 5.12 -2.01
CA GLN A 180 -13.19 5.59 -0.93
C GLN A 180 -13.09 4.61 0.25
N ILE A 181 -12.80 5.14 1.43
CA ILE A 181 -12.84 4.39 2.68
C ILE A 181 -14.13 4.76 3.40
N THR A 182 -14.94 3.78 3.70
CA THR A 182 -16.09 3.93 4.61
C THR A 182 -15.75 3.22 5.91
N TYR A 183 -15.80 3.94 7.01
CA TYR A 183 -15.62 3.42 8.35
C TYR A 183 -16.91 3.67 9.15
N ARG A 184 -17.42 2.67 9.85
CA ARG A 184 -18.58 2.78 10.72
C ARG A 184 -18.38 1.99 12.01
N SER A 185 -18.57 2.64 13.14
CA SER A 185 -18.48 2.02 14.46
C SER A 185 -19.34 2.77 15.48
N ALA A 186 -19.40 2.25 16.70
CA ALA A 186 -20.00 2.98 17.81
C ALA A 186 -19.22 4.25 18.21
N LEU A 187 -17.94 4.36 17.81
CA LEU A 187 -17.08 5.52 18.12
C LEU A 187 -17.30 6.65 17.11
N ALA A 188 -17.29 6.34 15.84
CA ALA A 188 -17.35 7.32 14.77
C ALA A 188 -17.79 6.70 13.44
N ASP A 189 -18.36 7.53 12.59
CA ASP A 189 -18.58 7.25 11.18
C ASP A 189 -17.71 8.19 10.35
N ALA A 190 -17.07 7.66 9.30
CA ALA A 190 -16.29 8.45 8.37
C ALA A 190 -16.43 7.92 6.94
N VAL A 191 -16.43 8.84 5.99
CA VAL A 191 -16.25 8.56 4.56
C VAL A 191 -15.14 9.44 4.05
N MET A 192 -14.09 8.82 3.52
CA MET A 192 -12.90 9.51 3.02
C MET A 192 -12.69 9.11 1.57
N GLU A 193 -12.64 10.08 0.67
CA GLU A 193 -12.44 9.83 -0.75
C GLU A 193 -11.15 10.45 -1.25
N PHE A 194 -10.39 9.69 -2.03
CA PHE A 194 -9.11 10.07 -2.59
C PHE A 194 -9.12 9.83 -4.10
N SER A 195 -9.13 10.89 -4.87
CA SER A 195 -9.07 10.84 -6.32
C SER A 195 -7.70 11.32 -6.80
N GLY A 196 -6.84 10.36 -7.13
CA GLY A 196 -5.48 10.64 -7.59
C GLY A 196 -5.46 11.02 -9.06
N LYS A 197 -4.67 12.05 -9.39
CA LYS A 197 -4.38 12.35 -10.80
C LYS A 197 -3.24 11.44 -11.27
N PRO A 198 -3.31 10.87 -12.50
CA PRO A 198 -2.23 10.06 -13.03
C PRO A 198 -0.97 10.91 -13.18
N ASP A 199 0.18 10.30 -12.92
CA ASP A 199 1.48 10.92 -13.19
C ASP A 199 1.67 11.07 -14.70
N PRO A 200 1.93 12.28 -15.22
CA PRO A 200 2.17 12.49 -16.65
C PRO A 200 3.34 11.66 -17.21
N ALA A 201 4.38 11.39 -16.39
CA ALA A 201 5.53 10.59 -16.78
C ALA A 201 5.29 9.08 -16.63
N ASN A 202 4.35 8.67 -15.76
CA ASN A 202 3.99 7.27 -15.54
C ASN A 202 2.51 7.13 -15.19
N PRO A 203 1.61 7.12 -16.17
CA PRO A 203 0.16 7.07 -15.94
C PRO A 203 -0.35 5.85 -15.17
N LYS A 204 0.50 4.81 -14.98
CA LYS A 204 0.16 3.61 -14.20
C LYS A 204 0.34 3.80 -12.69
N SER A 205 1.03 4.85 -12.28
CA SER A 205 1.35 5.14 -10.88
C SER A 205 0.66 6.45 -10.44
N SER A 206 0.31 6.52 -9.17
CA SER A 206 -0.13 7.77 -8.54
C SER A 206 1.09 8.56 -8.07
N THR A 207 1.20 9.82 -8.45
CA THR A 207 2.25 10.73 -7.94
C THR A 207 2.23 10.80 -6.42
N THR A 208 1.03 10.76 -5.80
CA THR A 208 0.88 10.78 -4.34
C THR A 208 1.53 9.58 -3.69
N ALA A 209 1.55 8.42 -4.34
CA ALA A 209 2.18 7.22 -3.78
C ALA A 209 3.69 7.40 -3.60
N ALA A 210 4.40 7.93 -4.61
CA ALA A 210 5.83 8.21 -4.48
C ALA A 210 6.11 9.30 -3.44
N LEU A 211 5.30 10.37 -3.44
CA LEU A 211 5.42 11.46 -2.47
C LEU A 211 5.12 11.01 -1.04
N SER A 212 4.29 9.99 -0.84
CA SER A 212 4.02 9.46 0.51
C SER A 212 5.25 8.82 1.14
N ALA A 213 6.10 8.17 0.35
CA ALA A 213 7.38 7.65 0.84
C ALA A 213 8.34 8.77 1.23
N ALA A 214 8.40 9.84 0.42
CA ALA A 214 9.21 11.02 0.75
C ALA A 214 8.68 11.75 2.00
N ALA A 215 7.35 11.85 2.17
CA ALA A 215 6.74 12.42 3.36
C ALA A 215 7.04 11.60 4.62
N CYS A 216 6.97 10.27 4.52
CA CYS A 216 7.35 9.38 5.62
C CYS A 216 8.83 9.59 6.01
N LEU A 217 9.73 9.60 5.04
CA LEU A 217 11.16 9.86 5.28
C LEU A 217 11.37 11.23 5.95
N LYS A 218 10.69 12.27 5.46
CA LYS A 218 10.75 13.60 6.07
C LYS A 218 10.27 13.59 7.53
N ASN A 219 9.16 12.90 7.82
CA ASN A 219 8.61 12.81 9.17
C ASN A 219 9.57 12.15 10.17
N LEU A 220 10.37 11.17 9.74
CA LEU A 220 11.37 10.53 10.63
C LEU A 220 12.42 11.51 11.18
N TYR A 221 12.68 12.60 10.47
CA TYR A 221 13.72 13.58 10.82
C TYR A 221 13.17 14.99 11.08
N SER A 222 11.86 15.17 11.03
CA SER A 222 11.23 16.46 11.28
C SER A 222 11.00 16.68 12.78
N PRO A 223 11.20 17.89 13.31
CA PRO A 223 10.81 18.22 14.69
C PRO A 223 9.29 18.27 14.87
N ILE A 224 8.53 18.39 13.79
CA ILE A 224 7.06 18.32 13.80
C ILE A 224 6.68 17.13 12.90
N THR A 225 5.97 16.17 13.47
CA THR A 225 5.53 14.94 12.79
C THR A 225 4.01 14.85 12.76
N PHE A 226 3.49 14.21 11.72
CA PHE A 226 2.07 13.87 11.59
C PHE A 226 1.97 12.34 11.53
N TRP A 227 1.12 11.80 12.39
CA TRP A 227 0.91 10.34 12.55
C TRP A 227 -0.45 9.94 12.04
#